data_b4feff78abd651ac81faded067aab242
#
_entry.id   b4feff78abd651ac81faded067aab242
#
_cell.length_a   1.000
_cell.length_b   1.000
_cell.length_c   1.000
_cell.angle_alpha   90.00
_cell.angle_beta   90.00
_cell.angle_gamma   90.00
#
_symmetry.space_group_name_H-M   'P 1'
#
loop_
_entity.id
_entity.type
_entity.pdbx_description
1 polymer ?
#
loop_
_entity_poly.entity_id
_entity_poly.type
_entity_poly.pdbx_seq_one_letter_code
_entity_poly.pdbx_strand_id
1 'polypeptide(L)'
;MKKHIITILVFTTGLNLFSQSNIENQIFDIGIESIDSFREFLSIKNDANFKNEMKPLIEWGINNFKKYGFEVERLETPELPLLLASKVISEDLNTLLIYLQFDGQPVDNSKWDQENPYKAVLKERINDEYKITDWGKLDNLTFDDIKKDDLRIFARSASDAKGPVMMILNALEIMKRNNIELEYNLKVIMDFEEEISSPNLADAVKKYSSKLKSDALLIFDGPKHPSNLPTLTFGARGISDITLITYGPI
;
A
#
# COMPACT_ATOMS: atom_id res chain seq x y z
N MET A 1 -28.79 42.60 6.07
CA MET A 1 -27.48 42.00 5.71
C MET A 1 -27.09 40.75 6.52
N LYS A 2 -27.35 40.64 7.82
CA LYS A 2 -26.93 39.46 8.65
C LYS A 2 -27.63 38.13 8.31
N LYS A 3 -28.89 38.15 7.84
CA LYS A 3 -29.65 36.92 7.52
C LYS A 3 -29.13 36.17 6.26
N HIS A 4 -28.59 36.87 5.28
CA HIS A 4 -28.08 36.21 4.07
C HIS A 4 -26.72 35.53 4.27
N ILE A 5 -25.89 36.07 5.18
CA ILE A 5 -24.58 35.48 5.49
C ILE A 5 -24.75 34.13 6.20
N ILE A 6 -25.72 33.99 7.10
CA ILE A 6 -25.99 32.72 7.82
C ILE A 6 -26.52 31.65 6.86
N THR A 7 -27.39 32.05 5.88
CA THR A 7 -27.92 31.09 4.90
C THR A 7 -26.85 30.56 3.95
N ILE A 8 -25.89 31.38 3.54
CA ILE A 8 -24.76 30.95 2.69
C ILE A 8 -23.81 30.04 3.47
N LEU A 9 -23.55 30.31 4.76
CA LEU A 9 -22.67 29.49 5.59
C LEU A 9 -23.25 28.08 5.83
N VAL A 10 -24.56 27.97 6.07
CA VAL A 10 -25.25 26.67 6.24
C VAL A 10 -25.28 25.90 4.94
N PHE A 11 -25.38 26.54 3.78
CA PHE A 11 -25.38 25.88 2.49
C PHE A 11 -23.97 25.33 2.14
N THR A 12 -22.90 26.05 2.44
CA THR A 12 -21.52 25.64 2.19
C THR A 12 -21.08 24.51 3.14
N THR A 13 -21.49 24.54 4.41
CA THR A 13 -21.21 23.45 5.35
C THR A 13 -22.01 22.18 5.01
N GLY A 14 -23.26 22.33 4.56
CA GLY A 14 -24.06 21.19 4.09
C GLY A 14 -23.48 20.51 2.85
N LEU A 15 -23.00 21.25 1.87
CA LEU A 15 -22.36 20.70 0.67
C LEU A 15 -21.07 19.95 0.99
N ASN A 16 -20.26 20.43 1.92
CA ASN A 16 -19.05 19.75 2.36
C ASN A 16 -19.35 18.43 3.08
N LEU A 17 -20.38 18.38 3.92
CA LEU A 17 -20.79 17.14 4.61
C LEU A 17 -21.35 16.10 3.63
N PHE A 18 -22.13 16.50 2.65
CA PHE A 18 -22.61 15.60 1.59
C PHE A 18 -21.49 15.07 0.69
N SER A 19 -20.48 15.89 0.39
CA SER A 19 -19.31 15.49 -0.38
C SER A 19 -18.47 14.46 0.39
N GLN A 20 -18.25 14.68 1.69
CA GLN A 20 -17.45 13.79 2.52
C GLN A 20 -18.11 12.41 2.72
N SER A 21 -19.41 12.35 3.00
CA SER A 21 -20.13 11.09 3.12
C SER A 21 -20.17 10.29 1.81
N ASN A 22 -20.19 10.95 0.67
CA ASN A 22 -20.13 10.31 -0.64
C ASN A 22 -18.76 9.69 -0.90
N ILE A 23 -17.66 10.36 -0.54
CA ILE A 23 -16.31 9.81 -0.69
C ILE A 23 -16.10 8.60 0.24
N GLU A 24 -16.56 8.66 1.48
CA GLU A 24 -16.46 7.53 2.43
C GLU A 24 -17.16 6.27 1.90
N ASN A 25 -18.37 6.41 1.33
CA ASN A 25 -19.07 5.30 0.70
C ASN A 25 -18.31 4.75 -0.51
N GLN A 26 -17.73 5.62 -1.34
CA GLN A 26 -16.93 5.20 -2.49
C GLN A 26 -15.63 4.48 -2.08
N ILE A 27 -15.00 4.88 -0.97
CA ILE A 27 -13.83 4.18 -0.41
C ILE A 27 -14.20 2.75 -0.06
N PHE A 28 -15.36 2.56 0.58
CA PHE A 28 -15.87 1.25 0.92
C PHE A 28 -16.15 0.41 -0.33
N ASP A 29 -16.95 0.95 -1.26
CA ASP A 29 -17.35 0.25 -2.47
C ASP A 29 -16.14 -0.19 -3.30
N ILE A 30 -15.19 0.73 -3.53
CA ILE A 30 -13.95 0.43 -4.26
C ILE A 30 -13.08 -0.56 -3.48
N GLY A 31 -13.06 -0.49 -2.16
CA GLY A 31 -12.39 -1.45 -1.30
C GLY A 31 -12.92 -2.87 -1.54
N ILE A 32 -14.23 -3.05 -1.54
CA ILE A 32 -14.88 -4.35 -1.81
C ILE A 32 -14.64 -4.79 -3.26
N GLU A 33 -14.86 -3.92 -4.24
CA GLU A 33 -14.64 -4.21 -5.66
C GLU A 33 -13.20 -4.64 -5.97
N SER A 34 -12.23 -4.12 -5.23
CA SER A 34 -10.80 -4.40 -5.43
C SER A 34 -10.32 -5.72 -4.83
N ILE A 35 -11.14 -6.41 -4.03
CA ILE A 35 -10.72 -7.60 -3.28
C ILE A 35 -10.22 -8.72 -4.19
N ASP A 36 -10.88 -8.99 -5.30
CA ASP A 36 -10.44 -10.03 -6.22
C ASP A 36 -9.09 -9.68 -6.87
N SER A 37 -8.91 -8.44 -7.30
CA SER A 37 -7.61 -7.96 -7.80
C SER A 37 -6.53 -8.01 -6.72
N PHE A 38 -6.90 -7.75 -5.47
CA PHE A 38 -5.97 -7.88 -4.34
C PHE A 38 -5.58 -9.34 -4.09
N ARG A 39 -6.54 -10.27 -4.15
CA ARG A 39 -6.27 -11.71 -4.03
C ARG A 39 -5.34 -12.21 -5.14
N GLU A 40 -5.54 -11.76 -6.38
CA GLU A 40 -4.63 -12.03 -7.48
C GLU A 40 -3.22 -11.49 -7.20
N PHE A 41 -3.12 -10.24 -6.75
CA PHE A 41 -1.84 -9.64 -6.38
C PHE A 41 -1.15 -10.41 -5.26
N LEU A 42 -1.89 -10.82 -4.22
CA LEU A 42 -1.36 -11.61 -3.12
C LEU A 42 -0.84 -12.98 -3.57
N SER A 43 -1.40 -13.56 -4.65
CA SER A 43 -0.95 -14.84 -5.18
C SER A 43 0.40 -14.81 -5.87
N ILE A 44 0.88 -13.64 -6.27
CA ILE A 44 2.21 -13.47 -6.86
C ILE A 44 3.25 -13.61 -5.74
N LYS A 45 4.15 -14.57 -5.88
CA LYS A 45 5.27 -14.73 -4.95
C LYS A 45 6.15 -13.49 -4.94
N ASN A 46 6.68 -13.13 -3.76
CA ASN A 46 7.43 -11.91 -3.58
C ASN A 46 8.58 -11.99 -2.57
N ASP A 47 9.17 -13.18 -2.39
CA ASP A 47 10.38 -13.34 -1.59
C ASP A 47 11.60 -12.95 -2.43
N ALA A 48 12.28 -11.85 -2.08
CA ALA A 48 13.42 -11.30 -2.79
C ALA A 48 14.65 -12.24 -2.82
N ASN A 49 14.70 -13.25 -1.96
CA ASN A 49 15.74 -14.30 -2.04
C ASN A 49 15.59 -15.14 -3.30
N PHE A 50 14.42 -15.17 -3.94
CA PHE A 50 14.14 -15.91 -5.18
C PHE A 50 13.95 -14.95 -6.37
N LYS A 51 15.02 -14.23 -6.74
CA LYS A 51 15.00 -13.16 -7.75
C LYS A 51 14.33 -13.54 -9.07
N ASN A 52 14.47 -14.78 -9.51
CA ASN A 52 13.83 -15.27 -10.75
C ASN A 52 12.31 -15.32 -10.65
N GLU A 53 11.76 -15.40 -9.45
CA GLU A 53 10.30 -15.40 -9.21
C GLU A 53 9.72 -13.98 -9.10
N MET A 54 10.56 -12.93 -9.06
CA MET A 54 10.12 -11.54 -8.91
C MET A 54 9.61 -10.89 -10.22
N LYS A 55 9.91 -11.49 -11.38
CA LYS A 55 9.52 -10.92 -12.67
C LYS A 55 8.00 -10.67 -12.80
N PRO A 56 7.10 -11.59 -12.43
CA PRO A 56 5.66 -11.34 -12.49
C PRO A 56 5.22 -10.17 -11.61
N LEU A 57 5.88 -9.98 -10.45
CA LEU A 57 5.59 -8.89 -9.53
C LEU A 57 6.00 -7.54 -10.10
N ILE A 58 7.19 -7.46 -10.71
CA ILE A 58 7.68 -6.26 -11.39
C ILE A 58 6.74 -5.86 -12.53
N GLU A 59 6.35 -6.81 -13.38
CA GLU A 59 5.41 -6.56 -14.48
C GLU A 59 4.02 -6.16 -13.97
N TRP A 60 3.58 -6.73 -12.85
CA TRP A 60 2.33 -6.32 -12.21
C TRP A 60 2.39 -4.84 -11.78
N GLY A 61 3.48 -4.41 -11.14
CA GLY A 61 3.70 -3.02 -10.78
C GLY A 61 3.65 -2.08 -11.98
N ILE A 62 4.42 -2.39 -13.03
CA ILE A 62 4.45 -1.61 -14.27
C ILE A 62 3.03 -1.46 -14.86
N ASN A 63 2.32 -2.57 -15.00
CA ASN A 63 1.03 -2.57 -15.67
C ASN A 63 -0.04 -1.82 -14.89
N ASN A 64 -0.06 -1.95 -13.55
CA ASN A 64 -1.10 -1.32 -12.74
C ASN A 64 -0.91 0.19 -12.62
N PHE A 65 0.32 0.70 -12.49
CA PHE A 65 0.54 2.15 -12.48
C PHE A 65 0.29 2.79 -13.85
N LYS A 66 0.62 2.11 -14.96
CA LYS A 66 0.30 2.58 -16.31
C LYS A 66 -1.21 2.77 -16.54
N LYS A 67 -2.08 1.97 -15.93
CA LYS A 67 -3.56 2.13 -16.02
C LYS A 67 -4.05 3.50 -15.52
N TYR A 68 -3.29 4.13 -14.63
CA TYR A 68 -3.59 5.46 -14.06
C TYR A 68 -2.80 6.59 -14.72
N GLY A 69 -2.18 6.32 -15.87
CA GLY A 69 -1.48 7.33 -16.67
C GLY A 69 -0.11 7.71 -16.13
N PHE A 70 0.54 6.83 -15.37
CA PHE A 70 1.93 6.99 -14.99
C PHE A 70 2.87 6.52 -16.11
N GLU A 71 3.93 7.27 -16.33
CA GLU A 71 5.10 6.75 -17.01
C GLU A 71 5.90 5.90 -16.02
N VAL A 72 6.24 4.66 -16.40
CA VAL A 72 6.95 3.74 -15.52
C VAL A 72 8.29 3.40 -16.12
N GLU A 73 9.35 3.71 -15.39
CA GLU A 73 10.74 3.47 -15.76
C GLU A 73 11.38 2.44 -14.83
N ARG A 74 12.23 1.58 -15.38
CA ARG A 74 13.10 0.69 -14.59
C ARG A 74 14.40 1.44 -14.27
N LEU A 75 14.72 1.54 -13.00
CA LEU A 75 15.98 2.06 -12.52
C LEU A 75 16.88 0.87 -12.21
N GLU A 76 17.81 0.60 -13.11
CA GLU A 76 18.66 -0.59 -13.04
C GLU A 76 19.63 -0.55 -11.85
N THR A 77 19.62 -1.62 -11.09
CA THR A 77 20.54 -1.94 -9.99
C THR A 77 21.30 -3.23 -10.29
N PRO A 78 22.29 -3.62 -9.50
CA PRO A 78 23.02 -4.89 -9.69
C PRO A 78 22.13 -6.13 -9.65
N GLU A 79 21.01 -6.09 -8.92
CA GLU A 79 20.17 -7.27 -8.66
C GLU A 79 18.75 -7.06 -9.20
N LEU A 80 17.78 -6.67 -8.36
CA LEU A 80 16.43 -6.37 -8.80
C LEU A 80 16.30 -4.87 -9.07
N PRO A 81 15.69 -4.45 -10.20
CA PRO A 81 15.51 -3.04 -10.49
C PRO A 81 14.55 -2.39 -9.51
N LEU A 82 14.74 -1.10 -9.23
CA LEU A 82 13.65 -0.28 -8.72
C LEU A 82 12.74 0.11 -9.88
N LEU A 83 11.46 0.36 -9.60
CA LEU A 83 10.57 1.02 -10.56
C LEU A 83 10.30 2.45 -10.10
N LEU A 84 10.33 3.37 -11.04
CA LEU A 84 9.88 4.75 -10.83
C LEU A 84 8.66 5.00 -11.70
N ALA A 85 7.49 5.12 -11.08
CA ALA A 85 6.28 5.58 -11.74
C ALA A 85 6.15 7.09 -11.54
N SER A 86 5.97 7.85 -12.62
CA SER A 86 5.92 9.31 -12.58
C SER A 86 4.68 9.83 -13.30
N LYS A 87 3.96 10.74 -12.64
CA LYS A 87 2.87 11.52 -13.22
C LYS A 87 3.17 12.99 -12.98
N VAL A 88 3.81 13.62 -13.96
CA VAL A 88 4.21 15.02 -13.92
C VAL A 88 3.12 15.86 -14.60
N ILE A 89 2.54 16.80 -13.85
CA ILE A 89 1.49 17.70 -14.31
C ILE A 89 2.12 19.01 -14.83
N SER A 90 3.05 19.58 -14.06
CA SER A 90 3.77 20.80 -14.42
C SER A 90 5.10 20.88 -13.67
N GLU A 91 6.12 21.48 -14.28
CA GLU A 91 7.42 21.74 -13.62
C GLU A 91 7.31 22.76 -12.47
N ASP A 92 6.26 23.60 -12.46
CA ASP A 92 6.02 24.62 -11.45
C ASP A 92 5.34 24.05 -10.18
N LEU A 93 4.85 22.81 -10.22
CA LEU A 93 4.17 22.19 -9.09
C LEU A 93 5.15 21.41 -8.21
N ASN A 94 4.87 21.42 -6.90
CA ASN A 94 5.56 20.55 -5.94
C ASN A 94 5.43 19.08 -6.33
N THR A 95 6.43 18.30 -5.98
CA THR A 95 6.48 16.86 -6.25
C THR A 95 6.40 16.07 -4.95
N LEU A 96 5.41 15.19 -4.83
CA LEU A 96 5.34 14.16 -3.80
C LEU A 96 5.98 12.88 -4.33
N LEU A 97 6.94 12.32 -3.61
CA LEU A 97 7.48 10.99 -3.83
C LEU A 97 6.89 10.02 -2.80
N ILE A 98 6.28 8.95 -3.28
CA ILE A 98 5.81 7.86 -2.44
C ILE A 98 6.79 6.68 -2.56
N TYR A 99 7.18 6.11 -1.43
CA TYR A 99 7.94 4.86 -1.38
C TYR A 99 7.00 3.71 -1.04
N LEU A 100 7.05 2.67 -1.87
CA LEU A 100 6.31 1.43 -1.69
C LEU A 100 7.27 0.24 -1.77
N GLN A 101 7.13 -0.71 -0.86
CA GLN A 101 7.81 -2.00 -0.96
C GLN A 101 6.87 -3.04 -1.58
N PHE A 102 7.45 -3.93 -2.37
CA PHE A 102 6.71 -4.94 -3.13
C PHE A 102 7.09 -6.36 -2.73
N ASP A 103 8.29 -6.57 -2.22
CA ASP A 103 8.72 -7.86 -1.71
C ASP A 103 8.05 -8.19 -0.36
N GLY A 104 8.40 -9.30 0.20
CA GLY A 104 7.85 -9.79 1.45
C GLY A 104 8.78 -10.78 2.12
N GLN A 105 8.62 -10.90 3.43
CA GLN A 105 9.37 -11.83 4.26
C GLN A 105 9.24 -13.26 3.74
N PRO A 106 10.30 -14.09 3.86
CA PRO A 106 10.26 -15.52 3.58
C PRO A 106 9.09 -16.21 4.29
N VAL A 107 8.61 -17.29 3.71
CA VAL A 107 7.51 -18.08 4.26
C VAL A 107 7.97 -19.45 4.72
N ASP A 108 7.50 -19.84 5.89
CA ASP A 108 7.56 -21.22 6.39
C ASP A 108 6.11 -21.75 6.41
N ASN A 109 5.77 -22.57 5.43
CA ASN A 109 4.42 -23.10 5.25
C ASN A 109 3.87 -23.80 6.50
N SER A 110 4.76 -24.39 7.33
CA SER A 110 4.33 -25.11 8.55
C SER A 110 3.75 -24.18 9.63
N LYS A 111 3.95 -22.85 9.50
CA LYS A 111 3.48 -21.86 10.45
C LYS A 111 2.20 -21.15 9.99
N TRP A 112 1.56 -21.63 8.92
CA TRP A 112 0.35 -21.04 8.37
C TRP A 112 -0.81 -22.01 8.50
N ASP A 113 -2.00 -21.49 8.84
CA ASP A 113 -3.22 -22.30 8.90
C ASP A 113 -3.75 -22.68 7.51
N GLN A 114 -3.42 -21.87 6.49
CA GLN A 114 -3.76 -22.14 5.11
C GLN A 114 -2.66 -22.95 4.40
N GLU A 115 -3.05 -23.78 3.44
CA GLU A 115 -2.16 -24.65 2.68
C GLU A 115 -1.02 -23.88 1.99
N ASN A 116 -1.32 -22.67 1.49
CA ASN A 116 -0.37 -21.82 0.77
C ASN A 116 -0.44 -20.40 1.30
N PRO A 117 0.64 -19.85 1.86
CA PRO A 117 0.72 -18.48 2.35
C PRO A 117 0.39 -17.41 1.32
N TYR A 118 0.60 -17.68 0.03
CA TYR A 118 0.25 -16.78 -1.07
C TYR A 118 -1.19 -16.93 -1.57
N LYS A 119 -1.95 -17.91 -1.07
CA LYS A 119 -3.37 -18.05 -1.35
C LYS A 119 -4.17 -17.36 -0.25
N ALA A 120 -4.66 -16.16 -0.54
CA ALA A 120 -5.41 -15.38 0.43
C ALA A 120 -6.64 -16.13 0.95
N VAL A 121 -6.86 -16.06 2.26
CA VAL A 121 -8.08 -16.53 2.93
C VAL A 121 -8.71 -15.39 3.71
N LEU A 122 -10.04 -15.40 3.79
CA LEU A 122 -10.78 -14.53 4.70
C LEU A 122 -10.86 -15.22 6.06
N LYS A 123 -10.56 -14.49 7.12
CA LYS A 123 -10.75 -14.98 8.48
C LYS A 123 -11.68 -14.03 9.25
N GLU A 124 -12.49 -14.63 10.13
CA GLU A 124 -13.39 -13.95 11.03
C GLU A 124 -12.92 -14.13 12.47
N ARG A 125 -13.02 -13.07 13.26
CA ARG A 125 -12.70 -13.12 14.69
C ARG A 125 -13.86 -13.75 15.48
N ILE A 126 -13.57 -14.89 16.12
CA ILE A 126 -14.50 -15.64 16.96
C ILE A 126 -13.79 -15.91 18.29
N ASN A 127 -14.30 -15.39 19.38
CA ASN A 127 -13.71 -15.55 20.72
C ASN A 127 -12.21 -15.17 20.76
N ASP A 128 -11.87 -14.00 20.19
CA ASP A 128 -10.51 -13.45 20.08
C ASP A 128 -9.53 -14.24 19.21
N GLU A 129 -9.98 -15.26 18.49
CA GLU A 129 -9.22 -16.01 17.51
C GLU A 129 -9.72 -15.74 16.08
N TYR A 130 -8.82 -15.69 15.09
CA TYR A 130 -9.19 -15.58 13.70
C TYR A 130 -9.32 -16.96 13.05
N LYS A 131 -10.51 -17.32 12.56
CA LYS A 131 -10.82 -18.60 11.91
C LYS A 131 -11.17 -18.37 10.44
N ILE A 132 -10.72 -19.28 9.56
CA ILE A 132 -11.03 -19.22 8.12
C ILE A 132 -12.55 -19.27 7.94
N THR A 133 -13.07 -18.37 7.13
CA THR A 133 -14.48 -18.24 6.80
C THR A 133 -14.69 -18.08 5.29
N ASP A 134 -15.94 -18.07 4.85
CA ASP A 134 -16.31 -17.95 3.46
C ASP A 134 -16.23 -16.49 2.96
N TRP A 135 -15.78 -16.30 1.73
CA TRP A 135 -15.70 -14.98 1.08
C TRP A 135 -17.07 -14.32 0.85
N GLY A 136 -18.15 -15.10 0.76
CA GLY A 136 -19.52 -14.59 0.61
C GLY A 136 -19.97 -13.70 1.80
N LYS A 137 -19.25 -13.71 2.93
CA LYS A 137 -19.48 -12.76 4.02
C LYS A 137 -19.25 -11.31 3.61
N LEU A 138 -18.47 -11.07 2.56
CA LEU A 138 -18.22 -9.74 2.05
C LEU A 138 -19.42 -9.14 1.30
N ASP A 139 -20.31 -9.99 0.76
CA ASP A 139 -21.42 -9.55 -0.09
C ASP A 139 -22.46 -8.69 0.67
N ASN A 140 -22.53 -8.84 1.99
CA ASN A 140 -23.49 -8.13 2.82
C ASN A 140 -22.83 -7.20 3.83
N LEU A 141 -21.54 -6.89 3.67
CA LEU A 141 -20.86 -5.96 4.56
C LEU A 141 -21.36 -4.53 4.38
N THR A 142 -21.37 -3.82 5.50
CA THR A 142 -21.58 -2.38 5.54
C THR A 142 -20.30 -1.67 5.97
N PHE A 143 -20.23 -0.36 5.73
CA PHE A 143 -19.11 0.45 6.23
C PHE A 143 -18.94 0.35 7.77
N ASP A 144 -20.03 0.20 8.52
CA ASP A 144 -19.97 0.04 9.99
C ASP A 144 -19.46 -1.34 10.41
N ASP A 145 -19.63 -2.37 9.60
CA ASP A 145 -19.10 -3.71 9.90
C ASP A 145 -17.58 -3.74 9.79
N ILE A 146 -16.99 -2.98 8.87
CA ILE A 146 -15.51 -2.86 8.75
C ILE A 146 -14.90 -2.27 10.01
N LYS A 147 -15.59 -1.33 10.66
CA LYS A 147 -15.11 -0.70 11.92
C LYS A 147 -14.98 -1.69 13.07
N LYS A 148 -15.73 -2.79 13.04
CA LYS A 148 -15.67 -3.85 14.07
C LYS A 148 -14.37 -4.65 14.01
N ASP A 149 -13.67 -4.62 12.86
CA ASP A 149 -12.42 -5.34 12.63
C ASP A 149 -12.51 -6.86 12.86
N ASP A 150 -13.68 -7.43 12.57
CA ASP A 150 -13.94 -8.85 12.77
C ASP A 150 -13.56 -9.71 11.57
N LEU A 151 -13.45 -9.11 10.38
CA LEU A 151 -13.04 -9.78 9.14
C LEU A 151 -11.69 -9.26 8.69
N ARG A 152 -10.76 -10.18 8.36
CA ARG A 152 -9.43 -9.84 7.84
C ARG A 152 -8.99 -10.80 6.73
N ILE A 153 -8.26 -10.26 5.76
CA ILE A 153 -7.61 -11.05 4.71
C ILE A 153 -6.23 -11.48 5.20
N PHE A 154 -5.97 -12.77 5.19
CA PHE A 154 -4.71 -13.37 5.59
C PHE A 154 -3.99 -13.95 4.37
N ALA A 155 -2.80 -13.43 4.09
CA ALA A 155 -1.84 -13.96 3.14
C ALA A 155 -0.46 -13.36 3.45
N ARG A 156 0.61 -13.91 2.88
CA ARG A 156 1.92 -13.24 2.89
C ARG A 156 1.76 -11.87 2.22
N SER A 157 2.32 -10.84 2.86
CA SER A 157 2.33 -9.45 2.42
C SER A 157 0.93 -8.78 2.34
N ALA A 158 -0.12 -9.36 2.89
CA ALA A 158 -1.45 -8.74 2.88
C ALA A 158 -1.45 -7.36 3.59
N SER A 159 -0.66 -7.20 4.65
CA SER A 159 -0.45 -5.93 5.34
C SER A 159 0.88 -5.29 4.93
N ASP A 160 1.94 -6.04 4.97
CA ASP A 160 3.31 -5.62 4.76
C ASP A 160 3.89 -6.31 3.50
N ALA A 161 3.88 -5.64 2.31
CA ALA A 161 3.27 -4.32 2.11
C ALA A 161 2.43 -4.23 0.82
N LYS A 162 1.85 -5.35 0.34
CA LYS A 162 0.94 -5.32 -0.83
C LYS A 162 -0.37 -4.57 -0.53
N GLY A 163 -0.82 -4.58 0.74
CA GLY A 163 -1.97 -3.79 1.18
C GLY A 163 -1.79 -2.29 0.91
N PRO A 164 -0.72 -1.64 1.40
CA PRO A 164 -0.38 -0.25 1.07
C PRO A 164 -0.35 0.06 -0.43
N VAL A 165 0.18 -0.85 -1.25
CA VAL A 165 0.15 -0.69 -2.72
C VAL A 165 -1.29 -0.61 -3.23
N MET A 166 -2.17 -1.53 -2.78
CA MET A 166 -3.60 -1.50 -3.17
C MET A 166 -4.31 -0.24 -2.66
N MET A 167 -3.96 0.27 -1.47
CA MET A 167 -4.53 1.53 -0.97
C MET A 167 -4.24 2.69 -1.91
N ILE A 168 -3.00 2.80 -2.43
CA ILE A 168 -2.65 3.84 -3.41
C ILE A 168 -3.42 3.65 -4.72
N LEU A 169 -3.50 2.42 -5.24
CA LEU A 169 -4.24 2.15 -6.47
C LEU A 169 -5.74 2.44 -6.33
N ASN A 170 -6.34 2.11 -5.18
CA ASN A 170 -7.73 2.43 -4.88
C ASN A 170 -7.94 3.94 -4.75
N ALA A 171 -7.02 4.68 -4.15
CA ALA A 171 -7.08 6.14 -4.11
C ALA A 171 -7.03 6.75 -5.54
N LEU A 172 -6.15 6.24 -6.41
CA LEU A 172 -6.10 6.66 -7.81
C LEU A 172 -7.39 6.33 -8.58
N GLU A 173 -8.03 5.18 -8.27
CA GLU A 173 -9.31 4.81 -8.84
C GLU A 173 -10.43 5.76 -8.39
N ILE A 174 -10.48 6.13 -7.12
CA ILE A 174 -11.42 7.12 -6.58
C ILE A 174 -11.25 8.46 -7.29
N MET A 175 -10.02 8.93 -7.41
CA MET A 175 -9.72 10.19 -8.11
C MET A 175 -10.21 10.14 -9.56
N LYS A 176 -9.92 9.03 -10.27
CA LYS A 176 -10.34 8.83 -11.66
C LYS A 176 -11.86 8.84 -11.82
N ARG A 177 -12.61 8.11 -10.97
CA ARG A 177 -14.07 8.04 -11.00
C ARG A 177 -14.73 9.39 -10.73
N ASN A 178 -14.10 10.21 -9.90
CA ASN A 178 -14.62 11.52 -9.54
C ASN A 178 -14.05 12.67 -10.39
N ASN A 179 -13.22 12.39 -11.40
CA ASN A 179 -12.50 13.37 -12.19
C ASN A 179 -11.72 14.38 -11.31
N ILE A 180 -11.11 13.87 -10.23
CA ILE A 180 -10.25 14.66 -9.36
C ILE A 180 -8.85 14.70 -9.98
N GLU A 181 -8.40 15.89 -10.31
CA GLU A 181 -7.06 16.12 -10.84
C GLU A 181 -6.05 16.30 -9.70
N LEU A 182 -4.82 15.87 -9.95
CA LEU A 182 -3.72 16.12 -9.03
C LEU A 182 -3.32 17.61 -9.09
N GLU A 183 -3.16 18.23 -7.95
CA GLU A 183 -2.65 19.60 -7.79
C GLU A 183 -1.13 19.62 -7.53
N TYR A 184 -0.46 18.48 -7.68
CA TYR A 184 0.98 18.27 -7.50
C TYR A 184 1.48 17.15 -8.42
N ASN A 185 2.78 17.12 -8.67
CA ASN A 185 3.41 16.00 -9.36
C ASN A 185 3.51 14.81 -8.42
N LEU A 186 3.19 13.62 -8.91
CA LEU A 186 3.25 12.40 -8.12
C LEU A 186 4.27 11.44 -8.71
N LYS A 187 5.21 11.03 -7.88
CA LYS A 187 6.17 9.96 -8.17
C LYS A 187 6.00 8.83 -7.18
N VAL A 188 6.19 7.61 -7.64
CA VAL A 188 6.16 6.40 -6.80
C VAL A 188 7.41 5.59 -7.10
N ILE A 189 8.26 5.39 -6.09
CA ILE A 189 9.38 4.47 -6.15
C ILE A 189 8.96 3.14 -5.54
N MET A 190 9.20 2.04 -6.25
CA MET A 190 8.86 0.69 -5.83
C MET A 190 10.14 -0.08 -5.61
N ASP A 191 10.33 -0.56 -4.39
CA ASP A 191 11.44 -1.41 -3.98
C ASP A 191 11.00 -2.88 -3.96
N PHE A 192 11.88 -3.75 -4.40
CA PHE A 192 11.65 -5.21 -4.47
C PHE A 192 12.65 -6.00 -3.61
N GLU A 193 13.43 -5.30 -2.76
CA GLU A 193 14.46 -5.87 -1.90
C GLU A 193 14.42 -5.28 -0.48
N GLU A 194 13.28 -4.67 -0.06
CA GLU A 194 13.17 -4.00 1.25
C GLU A 194 13.38 -4.99 2.39
N GLU A 195 12.74 -6.14 2.33
CA GLU A 195 12.75 -7.18 3.36
C GLU A 195 14.10 -7.91 3.51
N ILE A 196 15.02 -7.63 2.60
CA ILE A 196 16.43 -8.06 2.68
C ILE A 196 17.36 -6.85 2.89
N SER A 197 16.83 -5.75 3.47
CA SER A 197 17.53 -4.52 3.84
C SER A 197 17.93 -3.63 2.67
N SER A 198 17.21 -3.68 1.56
CA SER A 198 17.39 -2.80 0.38
C SER A 198 18.87 -2.60 -0.03
N PRO A 199 19.64 -3.64 -0.29
CA PRO A 199 21.10 -3.57 -0.41
C PRO A 199 21.58 -2.62 -1.52
N ASN A 200 20.73 -2.39 -2.51
CA ASN A 200 21.05 -1.56 -3.68
C ASN A 200 20.40 -0.16 -3.66
N LEU A 201 19.49 0.11 -2.72
CA LEU A 201 18.70 1.34 -2.70
C LEU A 201 19.54 2.60 -2.53
N ALA A 202 20.49 2.60 -1.60
CA ALA A 202 21.30 3.78 -1.32
C ALA A 202 22.12 4.25 -2.53
N ASP A 203 22.72 3.31 -3.27
CA ASP A 203 23.49 3.64 -4.47
C ASP A 203 22.58 3.99 -5.67
N ALA A 204 21.42 3.35 -5.79
CA ALA A 204 20.41 3.72 -6.77
C ALA A 204 19.88 5.15 -6.54
N VAL A 205 19.58 5.52 -5.28
CA VAL A 205 19.15 6.89 -4.94
C VAL A 205 20.21 7.92 -5.32
N LYS A 206 21.48 7.65 -5.07
CA LYS A 206 22.58 8.55 -5.50
C LYS A 206 22.64 8.64 -7.03
N LYS A 207 22.64 7.50 -7.72
CA LYS A 207 22.74 7.40 -9.19
C LYS A 207 21.59 8.10 -9.89
N TYR A 208 20.37 7.95 -9.40
CA TYR A 208 19.15 8.48 -10.00
C TYR A 208 18.57 9.70 -9.27
N SER A 209 19.39 10.40 -8.48
CA SER A 209 18.95 11.52 -7.63
C SER A 209 18.16 12.59 -8.37
N SER A 210 18.54 12.93 -9.61
CA SER A 210 17.82 13.91 -10.44
C SER A 210 16.39 13.45 -10.78
N LYS A 211 16.18 12.15 -11.03
CA LYS A 211 14.87 11.57 -11.33
C LYS A 211 13.99 11.49 -10.07
N LEU A 212 14.61 11.24 -8.92
CA LEU A 212 13.94 11.06 -7.63
C LEU A 212 13.72 12.39 -6.88
N LYS A 213 14.20 13.52 -7.44
CA LYS A 213 14.01 14.83 -6.81
C LYS A 213 12.52 15.06 -6.50
N SER A 214 12.23 15.47 -5.27
CA SER A 214 10.89 15.71 -4.74
C SER A 214 10.94 16.73 -3.61
N ASP A 215 9.80 17.31 -3.27
CA ASP A 215 9.64 18.29 -2.17
C ASP A 215 9.24 17.60 -0.86
N ALA A 216 8.59 16.43 -0.99
CA ALA A 216 8.21 15.60 0.15
C ALA A 216 8.34 14.13 -0.20
N LEU A 217 8.65 13.31 0.80
CA LEU A 217 8.66 11.84 0.73
C LEU A 217 7.64 11.28 1.71
N LEU A 218 6.80 10.38 1.23
CA LEU A 218 5.87 9.61 2.04
C LEU A 218 6.18 8.12 1.90
N ILE A 219 6.45 7.46 3.02
CA ILE A 219 6.74 6.03 3.07
C ILE A 219 5.48 5.31 3.57
N PHE A 220 4.96 4.39 2.76
CA PHE A 220 3.83 3.54 3.12
C PHE A 220 4.34 2.22 3.67
N ASP A 221 4.74 2.26 4.93
CA ASP A 221 5.28 1.13 5.66
C ASP A 221 4.86 1.19 7.14
N GLY A 222 5.10 0.10 7.86
CA GLY A 222 4.84 0.00 9.27
C GLY A 222 3.48 -0.59 9.64
N PRO A 223 3.34 -1.03 10.89
CA PRO A 223 2.13 -1.67 11.38
C PRO A 223 1.00 -0.65 11.54
N LYS A 224 -0.23 -1.11 11.30
CA LYS A 224 -1.43 -0.36 11.64
C LYS A 224 -1.42 -0.01 13.13
N HIS A 225 -1.72 1.26 13.44
CA HIS A 225 -1.79 1.69 14.84
C HIS A 225 -2.90 0.94 15.62
N PRO A 226 -2.68 0.56 16.90
CA PRO A 226 -3.68 -0.19 17.68
C PRO A 226 -5.06 0.49 17.79
N SER A 227 -5.11 1.83 17.66
CA SER A 227 -6.38 2.57 17.63
C SER A 227 -7.19 2.40 16.35
N ASN A 228 -6.66 1.72 15.34
CA ASN A 228 -7.23 1.61 14.00
C ASN A 228 -7.42 2.95 13.26
N LEU A 229 -6.76 4.01 13.72
CA LEU A 229 -6.80 5.33 13.10
C LEU A 229 -5.60 5.53 12.16
N PRO A 230 -5.75 6.31 11.09
CA PRO A 230 -4.62 6.74 10.27
C PRO A 230 -3.56 7.42 11.14
N THR A 231 -2.31 7.04 10.96
CA THR A 231 -1.20 7.55 11.77
C THR A 231 -0.06 7.98 10.87
N LEU A 232 0.47 9.18 11.12
CA LEU A 232 1.69 9.69 10.51
C LEU A 232 2.84 9.62 11.51
N THR A 233 3.93 8.98 11.12
CA THR A 233 5.15 8.87 11.92
C THR A 233 6.22 9.76 11.30
N PHE A 234 6.74 10.72 12.05
CA PHE A 234 7.73 11.69 11.59
C PHE A 234 9.18 11.32 11.92
N GLY A 235 9.41 10.12 12.41
CA GLY A 235 10.75 9.66 12.73
C GLY A 235 10.78 8.20 13.18
N ALA A 236 11.91 7.55 12.96
CA ALA A 236 12.18 6.20 13.43
C ALA A 236 13.45 6.18 14.29
N ARG A 237 13.53 5.18 15.17
CA ARG A 237 14.77 4.91 15.92
C ARG A 237 15.69 4.03 15.09
N GLY A 238 17.01 4.18 15.32
CA GLY A 238 17.97 3.22 14.80
C GLY A 238 17.78 1.85 15.42
N ILE A 239 18.12 0.79 14.65
CA ILE A 239 18.17 -0.59 15.11
C ILE A 239 19.61 -1.08 15.03
N SER A 240 20.00 -1.97 15.95
CA SER A 240 21.27 -2.71 15.90
C SER A 240 21.02 -4.14 16.34
N ASP A 241 21.44 -5.09 15.52
CA ASP A 241 21.39 -6.50 15.83
C ASP A 241 22.78 -6.99 16.21
N ILE A 242 22.85 -7.82 17.26
CA ILE A 242 24.09 -8.42 17.74
C ILE A 242 23.87 -9.93 17.83
N THR A 243 24.71 -10.66 17.12
CA THR A 243 24.74 -12.13 17.22
C THR A 243 25.92 -12.54 18.11
N LEU A 244 25.63 -13.24 19.21
CA LEU A 244 26.65 -13.83 20.09
C LEU A 244 26.71 -15.33 19.78
N ILE A 245 27.89 -15.78 19.36
CA ILE A 245 28.18 -17.21 19.14
C ILE A 245 29.14 -17.69 20.22
N THR A 246 28.72 -18.66 21.02
CA THR A 246 29.58 -19.32 22.00
C THR A 246 29.83 -20.76 21.59
N TYR A 247 31.08 -21.14 21.61
CA TYR A 247 31.48 -22.52 21.31
C TYR A 247 31.69 -23.27 22.63
N GLY A 248 31.09 -24.45 22.76
CA GLY A 248 31.35 -25.34 23.87
C GLY A 248 32.73 -26.04 23.77
N PRO A 249 33.21 -26.71 24.82
CA PRO A 249 34.41 -27.53 24.72
C PRO A 249 34.20 -28.67 23.71
N ILE A 250 35.23 -28.93 22.89
CA ILE A 250 35.28 -30.03 21.92
C ILE A 250 35.50 -31.36 22.68
#